data_edc7bcf81cacd2f004eeb8ae83b07c16
#
_entry.id   edc7bcf81cacd2f004eeb8ae83b07c16
#
_cell.length_a   1.000
_cell.length_b   1.000
_cell.length_c   1.000
_cell.angle_alpha   90.00
_cell.angle_beta   90.00
_cell.angle_gamma   90.00
#
_symmetry.space_group_name_H-M   'P 1'
#
loop_
_entity.id
_entity.type
_entity.pdbx_description
1 polymer ?
#
loop_
_entity_poly.entity_id
_entity_poly.type
_entity_poly.pdbx_seq_one_letter_code
_entity_poly.pdbx_strand_id
1 'polypeptide(L)'
;LQVELSQKGLPWELAKAFDGSAIVGKFVSKETFESSSSIQFHLDKNGSTVQKGNTTQMLRGFDVIISEVSQFFTLRKGDLIFTGTPKGAGRVAAGDVLEGFLGGEKGFSLKIR
;
A
#
# COMPACT_ATOMS: atom_id res chain seq x y z
N LEU A 1 14.85 1.19 -10.07
CA LEU A 1 15.85 0.63 -9.14
C LEU A 1 15.58 -0.84 -8.76
N GLN A 2 14.34 -1.20 -8.46
CA GLN A 2 14.00 -2.58 -8.12
C GLN A 2 14.29 -3.55 -9.27
N VAL A 3 13.99 -3.16 -10.51
CA VAL A 3 14.29 -3.98 -11.69
C VAL A 3 15.80 -4.19 -11.85
N GLU A 4 16.58 -3.15 -11.66
CA GLU A 4 18.03 -3.23 -11.73
C GLU A 4 18.61 -4.16 -10.63
N LEU A 5 18.10 -4.03 -9.41
CA LEU A 5 18.52 -4.88 -8.30
C LEU A 5 18.16 -6.34 -8.53
N SER A 6 16.94 -6.60 -9.04
CA SER A 6 16.51 -7.95 -9.42
C SER A 6 17.42 -8.57 -10.48
N GLN A 7 17.71 -7.82 -11.54
CA GLN A 7 18.55 -8.28 -12.65
C GLN A 7 19.98 -8.60 -12.20
N LYS A 8 20.49 -7.86 -11.20
CA LYS A 8 21.82 -8.07 -10.65
C LYS A 8 21.86 -9.08 -9.51
N GLY A 9 20.71 -9.64 -9.11
CA GLY A 9 20.60 -10.53 -7.98
C GLY A 9 20.88 -9.86 -6.63
N LEU A 10 20.71 -8.54 -6.54
CA LEU A 10 20.94 -7.77 -5.32
C LEU A 10 19.66 -7.67 -4.47
N PRO A 11 19.80 -7.41 -3.15
CA PRO A 11 18.64 -7.22 -2.28
C PRO A 11 17.76 -6.06 -2.73
N TRP A 12 16.46 -6.21 -2.54
CA TRP A 12 15.46 -5.21 -2.97
C TRP A 12 15.26 -4.07 -1.97
N GLU A 13 15.86 -4.15 -0.79
CA GLU A 13 15.65 -3.17 0.29
C GLU A 13 15.98 -1.74 -0.15
N LEU A 14 16.99 -1.56 -0.99
CA LEU A 14 17.34 -0.23 -1.50
C LEU A 14 16.26 0.39 -2.36
N ALA A 15 15.40 -0.43 -2.97
CA ALA A 15 14.26 0.03 -3.77
C ALA A 15 12.98 0.20 -2.95
N LYS A 16 12.93 -0.35 -1.74
CA LYS A 16 11.72 -0.38 -0.91
C LYS A 16 11.83 0.42 0.38
N ALA A 17 13.03 0.50 0.95
CA ALA A 17 13.25 1.12 2.25
C ALA A 17 14.20 2.32 2.13
N PHE A 18 13.63 3.48 1.93
CA PHE A 18 14.35 4.77 1.88
C PHE A 18 13.47 5.85 2.51
N ASP A 19 14.04 7.00 2.80
CA ASP A 19 13.31 8.11 3.43
C ASP A 19 12.11 8.51 2.56
N GLY A 20 10.94 8.60 3.19
CA GLY A 20 9.71 8.93 2.49
C GLY A 20 9.15 7.81 1.61
N SER A 21 9.64 6.57 1.75
CA SER A 21 9.19 5.44 0.94
C SER A 21 7.80 4.92 1.32
N ALA A 22 7.33 5.23 2.52
CA ALA A 22 6.02 4.79 3.00
C ALA A 22 5.16 6.01 3.36
N ILE A 23 3.95 6.04 2.82
CA ILE A 23 3.00 7.13 3.07
C ILE A 23 1.86 6.56 3.89
N VAL A 24 1.54 7.24 4.99
CA VAL A 24 0.45 6.85 5.87
C VAL A 24 -0.60 7.95 5.82
N GLY A 25 -1.78 7.59 5.35
CA GLY A 25 -2.91 8.51 5.28
C GLY A 25 -3.83 8.38 6.49
N LYS A 26 -5.08 8.77 6.29
CA LYS A 26 -6.11 8.69 7.32
C LYS A 26 -6.44 7.24 7.65
N PHE A 27 -6.49 6.91 8.93
CA PHE A 27 -6.92 5.59 9.38
C PHE A 27 -8.45 5.50 9.38
N VAL A 28 -8.95 4.36 8.95
CA VAL A 28 -10.38 4.05 8.98
C VAL A 28 -10.58 2.80 9.83
N SER A 29 -11.54 2.84 10.74
CA SER A 29 -11.84 1.71 11.60
C SER A 29 -12.27 0.50 10.77
N LYS A 30 -11.75 -0.67 11.14
CA LYS A 30 -12.16 -1.96 10.57
C LYS A 30 -13.69 -2.14 10.59
N GLU A 31 -14.33 -1.65 11.63
CA GLU A 31 -15.78 -1.77 11.83
C GLU A 31 -16.58 -1.07 10.74
N THR A 32 -16.02 -0.05 10.10
CA THR A 32 -16.64 0.63 8.96
C THR A 32 -16.93 -0.33 7.80
N PHE A 33 -16.17 -1.42 7.69
CA PHE A 33 -16.26 -2.38 6.60
C PHE A 33 -16.78 -3.75 7.04
N GLU A 34 -17.24 -3.91 8.29
CA GLU A 34 -17.69 -5.21 8.82
C GLU A 34 -18.85 -5.83 8.04
N SER A 35 -19.74 -5.00 7.49
CA SER A 35 -20.86 -5.47 6.69
C SER A 35 -20.45 -5.84 5.26
N SER A 36 -19.22 -5.60 4.88
CA SER A 36 -18.69 -5.87 3.54
C SER A 36 -17.62 -6.95 3.60
N SER A 37 -17.69 -7.91 2.68
CA SER A 37 -16.68 -8.97 2.56
C SER A 37 -15.40 -8.46 1.89
N SER A 38 -15.40 -7.23 1.39
CA SER A 38 -14.27 -6.69 0.65
C SER A 38 -14.17 -5.18 0.81
N ILE A 39 -12.94 -4.68 0.73
CA ILE A 39 -12.65 -3.25 0.74
C ILE A 39 -12.09 -2.89 -0.64
N GLN A 40 -12.70 -1.92 -1.30
CA GLN A 40 -12.22 -1.39 -2.57
C GLN A 40 -11.31 -0.19 -2.30
N PHE A 41 -10.27 -0.06 -3.10
CA PHE A 41 -9.34 1.05 -3.00
C PHE A 41 -8.79 1.41 -4.38
N HIS A 42 -8.34 2.64 -4.52
CA HIS A 42 -7.67 3.05 -5.75
C HIS A 42 -6.69 4.19 -5.48
N LEU A 43 -5.76 4.36 -6.41
CA LEU A 43 -4.80 5.44 -6.42
C LEU A 43 -4.95 6.24 -7.71
N ASP A 44 -5.10 7.54 -7.57
CA ASP A 44 -5.12 8.46 -8.69
C ASP A 44 -3.79 9.20 -8.78
N LYS A 45 -3.31 9.38 -10.00
CA LYS A 45 -2.17 10.23 -10.32
C LYS A 45 -2.64 11.32 -11.26
N ASN A 46 -2.54 12.59 -10.82
CA ASN A 46 -2.99 13.75 -11.59
C ASN A 46 -4.45 13.62 -12.06
N GLY A 47 -5.31 13.09 -11.18
CA GLY A 47 -6.74 12.94 -11.46
C GLY A 47 -7.12 11.69 -12.24
N SER A 48 -6.17 10.85 -12.65
CA SER A 48 -6.44 9.62 -13.39
C SER A 48 -6.11 8.39 -12.54
N THR A 49 -7.01 7.43 -12.48
CA THR A 49 -6.79 6.20 -11.71
C THR A 49 -5.68 5.35 -12.36
N VAL A 50 -4.62 5.11 -11.61
CA VAL A 50 -3.46 4.31 -12.04
C VAL A 50 -3.39 2.95 -11.38
N GLN A 51 -3.98 2.81 -10.18
CA GLN A 51 -4.11 1.53 -9.50
C GLN A 51 -5.50 1.39 -8.93
N LYS A 52 -6.07 0.20 -9.03
CA LYS A 52 -7.38 -0.11 -8.49
C LYS A 52 -7.36 -1.55 -7.97
N GLY A 53 -7.88 -1.75 -6.78
CA GLY A 53 -7.87 -3.07 -6.18
C GLY A 53 -9.02 -3.30 -5.23
N ASN A 54 -9.11 -4.55 -4.81
CA ASN A 54 -10.10 -5.02 -3.87
C ASN A 54 -9.44 -6.06 -2.98
N THR A 55 -9.72 -6.04 -1.69
CA THR A 55 -9.08 -6.95 -0.74
C THR A 55 -9.35 -8.42 -1.03
N THR A 56 -10.40 -8.75 -1.80
CA THR A 56 -10.64 -10.13 -2.24
C THR A 56 -9.56 -10.65 -3.19
N GLN A 57 -8.79 -9.76 -3.80
CA GLN A 57 -7.70 -10.10 -4.73
C GLN A 57 -6.37 -10.38 -4.01
N MET A 58 -6.32 -10.17 -2.70
CA MET A 58 -5.13 -10.46 -1.92
C MET A 58 -4.83 -11.96 -1.93
N LEU A 59 -3.56 -12.32 -2.12
CA LEU A 59 -3.12 -13.71 -2.05
C LEU A 59 -3.34 -14.30 -0.65
N ARG A 60 -3.21 -13.47 0.38
CA ARG A 60 -3.42 -13.82 1.78
C ARG A 60 -4.26 -12.74 2.44
N GLY A 61 -5.26 -13.14 3.21
CA GLY A 61 -6.09 -12.20 3.97
C GLY A 61 -5.33 -11.57 5.13
N PHE A 62 -5.90 -10.53 5.72
CA PHE A 62 -5.26 -9.79 6.82
C PHE A 62 -4.94 -10.69 8.02
N ASP A 63 -5.87 -11.56 8.43
CA ASP A 63 -5.66 -12.43 9.58
C ASP A 63 -4.51 -13.41 9.36
N VAL A 64 -4.37 -13.92 8.14
CA VAL A 64 -3.26 -14.81 7.77
C VAL A 64 -1.93 -14.07 7.81
N ILE A 65 -1.89 -12.85 7.27
CA ILE A 65 -0.68 -12.02 7.29
C ILE A 65 -0.26 -11.72 8.72
N ILE A 66 -1.19 -11.30 9.57
CA ILE A 66 -0.91 -11.00 10.98
C ILE A 66 -0.37 -12.24 11.70
N SER A 67 -1.00 -13.39 11.47
CA SER A 67 -0.58 -14.65 12.07
C SER A 67 0.84 -15.04 11.66
N GLU A 68 1.16 -14.93 10.38
CA GLU A 68 2.49 -15.25 9.86
C GLU A 68 3.57 -14.30 10.38
N VAL A 69 3.30 -13.00 10.35
CA VAL A 69 4.26 -11.99 10.82
C VAL A 69 4.52 -12.13 12.30
N SER A 70 3.50 -12.46 13.10
CA SER A 70 3.63 -12.61 14.55
C SER A 70 4.50 -13.80 14.96
N GLN A 71 4.76 -14.74 14.06
CA GLN A 71 5.68 -15.85 14.31
C GLN A 71 7.14 -15.38 14.37
N PHE A 72 7.47 -14.27 13.71
CA PHE A 72 8.83 -13.76 13.61
C PHE A 72 9.04 -12.45 14.36
N PHE A 73 7.98 -11.69 14.54
CA PHE A 73 8.03 -10.38 15.20
C PHE A 73 6.97 -10.29 16.28
N THR A 74 7.29 -9.62 17.37
CA THR A 74 6.30 -9.30 18.39
C THR A 74 5.52 -8.08 17.93
N LEU A 75 4.28 -8.29 17.52
CA LEU A 75 3.40 -7.21 17.09
C LEU A 75 2.81 -6.50 18.31
N ARG A 76 2.80 -5.18 18.25
CA ARG A 76 2.26 -4.33 19.33
C ARG A 76 1.25 -3.37 18.75
N LYS A 77 0.39 -2.86 19.63
CA LYS A 77 -0.57 -1.81 19.29
C LYS A 77 0.16 -0.60 18.72
N GLY A 78 -0.27 -0.12 17.56
CA GLY A 78 0.38 0.97 16.85
C GLY A 78 1.33 0.54 15.74
N ASP A 79 1.67 -0.75 15.66
CA ASP A 79 2.48 -1.26 14.56
C ASP A 79 1.73 -1.19 13.25
N LEU A 80 2.45 -0.90 12.17
CA LEU A 80 1.91 -0.82 10.82
C LEU A 80 2.41 -1.99 9.98
N ILE A 81 1.50 -2.59 9.24
CA ILE A 81 1.83 -3.66 8.28
C ILE A 81 1.41 -3.19 6.90
N PHE A 82 2.38 -3.09 5.98
CA PHE A 82 2.11 -2.80 4.58
C PHE A 82 1.88 -4.12 3.86
N THR A 83 0.66 -4.32 3.37
CA THR A 83 0.22 -5.62 2.85
C THR A 83 0.44 -5.79 1.36
N GLY A 84 1.19 -4.89 0.74
CA GLY A 84 1.48 -4.97 -0.68
C GLY A 84 0.58 -4.10 -1.53
N THR A 85 0.77 -4.18 -2.82
CA THR A 85 0.05 -3.34 -3.79
C THR A 85 -0.38 -4.18 -4.99
N PRO A 86 -1.52 -3.83 -5.64
CA PRO A 86 -1.93 -4.48 -6.87
C PRO A 86 -1.03 -4.04 -8.04
N LYS A 87 -1.25 -4.63 -9.20
CA LYS A 87 -0.55 -4.19 -10.42
C LYS A 87 -0.91 -2.74 -10.74
N GLY A 88 -0.06 -2.08 -11.51
CA GLY A 88 -0.22 -0.67 -11.85
C GLY A 88 0.83 0.22 -11.22
N ALA A 89 1.82 -0.37 -10.53
CA ALA A 89 2.97 0.38 -10.03
C ALA A 89 3.72 1.00 -11.22
N GLY A 90 4.08 2.26 -11.09
CA GLY A 90 4.74 2.99 -12.16
C GLY A 90 5.59 4.13 -11.60
N ARG A 91 6.18 4.88 -12.51
CA ARG A 91 7.03 6.01 -12.15
C ARG A 91 6.20 7.22 -11.75
N VAL A 92 6.77 8.00 -10.86
CA VAL A 92 6.27 9.32 -10.51
C VAL A 92 7.36 10.35 -10.80
N ALA A 93 6.95 11.57 -11.10
CA ALA A 93 7.86 12.67 -11.39
C ALA A 93 7.55 13.84 -10.46
N ALA A 94 8.53 14.74 -10.31
CA ALA A 94 8.32 15.95 -9.53
C ALA A 94 7.11 16.72 -10.08
N GLY A 95 6.23 17.16 -9.20
CA GLY A 95 4.99 17.84 -9.55
C GLY A 95 3.77 16.95 -9.67
N ASP A 96 3.94 15.63 -9.74
CA ASP A 96 2.80 14.71 -9.76
C ASP A 96 2.04 14.77 -8.45
N VAL A 97 0.71 14.68 -8.53
CA VAL A 97 -0.17 14.64 -7.36
C VAL A 97 -0.77 13.24 -7.27
N LEU A 98 -0.53 12.59 -6.14
CA LEU A 98 -1.09 11.28 -5.84
C LEU A 98 -2.20 11.41 -4.82
N GLU A 99 -3.32 10.76 -5.08
CA GLU A 99 -4.46 10.72 -4.16
C GLU A 99 -4.89 9.28 -3.95
N GLY A 100 -4.95 8.87 -2.69
CA GLY A 100 -5.36 7.51 -2.33
C GLY A 100 -6.77 7.50 -1.77
N PHE A 101 -7.57 6.54 -2.22
CA PHE A 101 -8.97 6.38 -1.83
C PHE A 101 -9.22 5.00 -1.24
N LEU A 102 -10.02 4.97 -0.20
CA LEU A 102 -10.42 3.74 0.46
C LEU A 102 -11.94 3.75 0.62
N GLY A 103 -12.61 2.79 -0.03
CA GLY A 103 -14.07 2.72 0.02
C GLY A 103 -14.77 3.96 -0.52
N GLY A 104 -14.15 4.67 -1.46
CA GLY A 104 -14.70 5.90 -2.04
C GLY A 104 -14.32 7.18 -1.32
N GLU A 105 -13.71 7.08 -0.14
CA GLU A 105 -13.25 8.25 0.61
C GLU A 105 -11.76 8.50 0.42
N LYS A 106 -11.39 9.76 0.24
CA LYS A 106 -9.97 10.15 0.11
C LYS A 106 -9.26 9.94 1.44
N GLY A 107 -8.21 9.11 1.42
CA GLY A 107 -7.38 8.84 2.58
C GLY A 107 -6.15 9.74 2.65
N PHE A 108 -5.60 10.11 1.51
CA PHE A 108 -4.45 11.03 1.45
C PHE A 108 -4.37 11.76 0.11
N SER A 109 -3.66 12.88 0.13
CA SER A 109 -3.26 13.62 -1.06
C SER A 109 -1.80 14.02 -0.88
N LEU A 110 -0.98 13.79 -1.89
CA LEU A 110 0.46 13.99 -1.81
C LEU A 110 0.97 14.57 -3.13
N LYS A 111 1.82 15.59 -3.03
CA LYS A 111 2.53 16.12 -4.19
C LYS A 111 3.98 15.66 -4.15
N ILE A 112 4.45 15.12 -5.26
CA ILE A 112 5.86 14.67 -5.39
C ILE A 112 6.74 15.92 -5.58
N ARG A 113 7.79 15.99 -4.80
CA ARG A 113 8.76 17.08 -4.85
C ARG A 113 10.08 16.67 -5.47
#